data_ae839762fbb11204f3b27e59050fa3a9
#
_entry.id   ae839762fbb11204f3b27e59050fa3a9
#
_cell.length_a   1.000
_cell.length_b   1.000
_cell.length_c   1.000
_cell.angle_alpha   90.00
_cell.angle_beta   90.00
_cell.angle_gamma   90.00
#
_symmetry.space_group_name_H-M   'P 1'
#
loop_
_entity.id
_entity.type
_entity.pdbx_description
1 polymer ?
#
loop_
_entity_poly.entity_id
_entity_poly.type
_entity_poly.pdbx_seq_one_letter_code
_entity_poly.pdbx_strand_id
1 'polypeptide(L)'
;MRTFAYDVATDVDDAIARLAADPGASLLGGGTNLVDLMKLGATQPSSLVDVSRLPLTEIDVADDGCLHVGAAVTNSDLAVHPVVRSRYPVLSRALLSGASGQLRNMATTGGNLFQRTRCVYFMDASKPCNKREPGSGCPAIEGEHRNLAILGASEHCVATHPSDMAVALTALDAVVVVAGPGGTRTVPIGELYRLPGDTPQKDTRIEHDEIVTGLRIPALPAGTMSMYRKVRDRASYAFALASVAAVLRVEDGQVTEARIALGGVAHKPWRAYTAEGDLLGRLAKHEVFREAIDLELKAAHPLRDNTFKIPLVRNLVTEALTELTRREASV
;
A
#
# COMPACT_ATOMS: atom_id res chain seq x y z
N MET A 1 -14.88 -10.52 20.51
CA MET A 1 -15.44 -9.29 19.88
C MET A 1 -16.35 -8.63 20.93
N ARG A 2 -16.18 -7.32 21.16
CA ARG A 2 -17.10 -6.56 22.03
C ARG A 2 -18.37 -6.20 21.28
N THR A 3 -19.44 -5.86 22.00
CA THR A 3 -20.66 -5.27 21.42
C THR A 3 -20.33 -3.90 20.84
N PHE A 4 -20.88 -3.58 19.68
CA PHE A 4 -20.74 -2.31 18.98
C PHE A 4 -22.09 -1.90 18.36
N ALA A 5 -22.28 -0.61 18.14
CA ALA A 5 -23.38 -0.09 17.33
C ALA A 5 -23.09 -0.28 15.83
N TYR A 6 -24.12 -0.39 15.00
CA TYR A 6 -23.97 -0.53 13.55
C TYR A 6 -24.98 0.37 12.86
N ASP A 7 -24.47 1.25 12.00
CA ASP A 7 -25.25 2.17 11.19
C ASP A 7 -24.78 2.11 9.73
N VAL A 8 -25.70 2.35 8.82
CA VAL A 8 -25.42 2.46 7.37
C VAL A 8 -25.47 3.94 7.01
N ALA A 9 -24.38 4.45 6.43
CA ALA A 9 -24.33 5.83 5.95
C ALA A 9 -25.21 6.00 4.71
N THR A 10 -25.98 7.07 4.67
CA THR A 10 -26.84 7.41 3.53
C THR A 10 -26.06 8.11 2.40
N ASP A 11 -25.05 8.88 2.76
CA ASP A 11 -24.15 9.62 1.87
C ASP A 11 -22.81 9.89 2.58
N VAL A 12 -21.90 10.60 1.90
CA VAL A 12 -20.57 10.93 2.42
C VAL A 12 -20.65 11.86 3.62
N ASP A 13 -21.56 12.85 3.58
CA ASP A 13 -21.71 13.83 4.65
C ASP A 13 -22.28 13.19 5.92
N ASP A 14 -23.22 12.26 5.80
CA ASP A 14 -23.75 11.46 6.92
C ASP A 14 -22.63 10.60 7.54
N ALA A 15 -21.77 9.98 6.72
CA ALA A 15 -20.62 9.22 7.22
C ALA A 15 -19.67 10.09 8.03
N ILE A 16 -19.33 11.29 7.53
CA ILE A 16 -18.48 12.28 8.21
C ILE A 16 -19.12 12.72 9.54
N ALA A 17 -20.40 13.05 9.53
CA ALA A 17 -21.12 13.49 10.72
C ALA A 17 -21.14 12.41 11.82
N ARG A 18 -21.32 11.14 11.46
CA ARG A 18 -21.30 10.01 12.41
C ARG A 18 -19.91 9.79 13.00
N LEU A 19 -18.83 9.89 12.19
CA LEU A 19 -17.46 9.82 12.68
C LEU A 19 -17.14 10.95 13.64
N ALA A 20 -17.54 12.18 13.30
CA ALA A 20 -17.34 13.35 14.17
C ALA A 20 -18.09 13.24 15.51
N ALA A 21 -19.27 12.59 15.51
CA ALA A 21 -20.09 12.41 16.71
C ALA A 21 -19.57 11.32 17.68
N ASP A 22 -18.83 10.31 17.17
CA ASP A 22 -18.29 9.20 17.98
C ASP A 22 -16.79 8.99 17.70
N PRO A 23 -15.88 9.47 18.58
CA PRO A 23 -14.44 9.25 18.42
C PRO A 23 -14.00 7.77 18.42
N GLY A 24 -14.87 6.86 18.85
CA GLY A 24 -14.64 5.41 18.82
C GLY A 24 -15.20 4.72 17.59
N ALA A 25 -15.87 5.44 16.69
CA ALA A 25 -16.43 4.89 15.47
C ALA A 25 -15.34 4.44 14.49
N SER A 26 -15.69 3.51 13.62
CA SER A 26 -14.83 3.08 12.51
C SER A 26 -15.64 2.89 11.24
N LEU A 27 -15.11 3.29 10.10
CA LEU A 27 -15.69 3.02 8.79
C LEU A 27 -15.63 1.52 8.46
N LEU A 28 -16.72 0.99 7.96
CA LEU A 28 -16.80 -0.38 7.44
C LEU A 28 -17.04 -0.35 5.93
N GLY A 29 -16.00 -0.73 5.16
CA GLY A 29 -16.14 -1.08 3.75
C GLY A 29 -16.40 -2.58 3.59
N GLY A 30 -15.57 -3.29 2.84
CA GLY A 30 -15.72 -4.76 2.68
C GLY A 30 -15.43 -5.61 3.93
N GLY A 31 -15.00 -5.04 5.04
CA GLY A 31 -14.80 -5.71 6.33
C GLY A 31 -13.61 -6.68 6.41
N THR A 32 -12.94 -6.96 5.31
CA THR A 32 -11.92 -8.03 5.18
C THR A 32 -10.65 -7.84 6.02
N ASN A 33 -10.45 -6.67 6.62
CA ASN A 33 -9.40 -6.43 7.61
C ASN A 33 -9.99 -6.02 8.97
N LEU A 34 -10.92 -5.05 9.00
CA LEU A 34 -11.47 -4.53 10.24
C LEU A 34 -12.14 -5.62 11.08
N VAL A 35 -13.03 -6.43 10.46
CA VAL A 35 -13.74 -7.49 11.17
C VAL A 35 -12.78 -8.57 11.69
N ASP A 36 -11.73 -8.89 10.94
CA ASP A 36 -10.67 -9.81 11.37
C ASP A 36 -9.97 -9.30 12.65
N LEU A 37 -9.54 -8.03 12.64
CA LEU A 37 -8.92 -7.38 13.81
C LEU A 37 -9.87 -7.27 15.01
N MET A 38 -11.17 -7.05 14.78
CA MET A 38 -12.18 -7.05 15.84
C MET A 38 -12.35 -8.44 16.47
N LYS A 39 -12.33 -9.51 15.67
CA LYS A 39 -12.38 -10.90 16.17
C LYS A 39 -11.17 -11.24 17.02
N LEU A 40 -10.00 -10.75 16.65
CA LEU A 40 -8.76 -10.92 17.41
C LEU A 40 -8.67 -10.01 18.66
N GLY A 41 -9.56 -9.02 18.78
CA GLY A 41 -9.49 -8.02 19.84
C GLY A 41 -8.40 -6.97 19.63
N ALA A 42 -7.73 -6.96 18.49
CA ALA A 42 -6.66 -6.01 18.16
C ALA A 42 -7.20 -4.60 17.90
N THR A 43 -8.48 -4.47 17.54
CA THR A 43 -9.23 -3.21 17.47
C THR A 43 -10.64 -3.41 18.02
N GLN A 44 -11.21 -2.39 18.66
CA GLN A 44 -12.46 -2.49 19.40
C GLN A 44 -13.29 -1.20 19.25
N PRO A 45 -13.82 -0.92 18.04
CA PRO A 45 -14.64 0.26 17.82
C PRO A 45 -15.92 0.21 18.68
N SER A 46 -16.40 1.38 19.09
CA SER A 46 -17.72 1.54 19.75
C SER A 46 -18.86 1.39 18.76
N SER A 47 -18.65 1.84 17.52
CA SER A 47 -19.61 1.77 16.44
C SER A 47 -18.96 1.52 15.09
N LEU A 48 -19.70 0.95 14.15
CA LEU A 48 -19.35 0.79 12.75
C LEU A 48 -20.27 1.63 11.88
N VAL A 49 -19.67 2.46 11.03
CA VAL A 49 -20.36 3.23 10.00
C VAL A 49 -20.12 2.53 8.66
N ASP A 50 -21.14 1.82 8.17
CA ASP A 50 -21.04 1.08 6.91
C ASP A 50 -21.16 2.03 5.72
N VAL A 51 -20.09 2.10 4.93
CA VAL A 51 -19.96 2.93 3.72
C VAL A 51 -19.94 2.09 2.43
N SER A 52 -20.19 0.79 2.53
CA SER A 52 -20.14 -0.13 1.39
C SER A 52 -21.21 0.13 0.33
N ARG A 53 -22.27 0.85 0.70
CA ARG A 53 -23.42 1.17 -0.16
C ARG A 53 -23.36 2.58 -0.76
N LEU A 54 -22.34 3.36 -0.42
CA LEU A 54 -22.18 4.69 -1.01
C LEU A 54 -21.91 4.58 -2.52
N PRO A 55 -22.38 5.55 -3.34
CA PRO A 55 -22.22 5.53 -4.79
C PRO A 55 -20.78 5.90 -5.21
N LEU A 56 -19.79 5.22 -4.64
CA LEU A 56 -18.35 5.40 -4.88
C LEU A 56 -17.78 4.18 -5.64
N THR A 57 -18.51 3.67 -6.63
CA THR A 57 -18.21 2.41 -7.33
C THR A 57 -17.77 2.61 -8.79
N GLU A 58 -17.58 3.83 -9.22
CA GLU A 58 -17.22 4.14 -10.61
C GLU A 58 -15.72 4.04 -10.87
N ILE A 59 -15.38 3.64 -12.09
CA ILE A 59 -14.03 3.66 -12.66
C ILE A 59 -14.14 4.35 -14.02
N ASP A 60 -13.60 5.55 -14.14
CA ASP A 60 -13.68 6.37 -15.35
C ASP A 60 -12.34 7.00 -15.71
N VAL A 61 -12.19 7.38 -16.97
CA VAL A 61 -11.03 8.10 -17.48
C VAL A 61 -11.45 9.53 -17.79
N ALA A 62 -10.85 10.48 -17.10
CA ALA A 62 -11.08 11.90 -17.33
C ALA A 62 -10.45 12.37 -18.66
N ASP A 63 -10.82 13.56 -19.13
CA ASP A 63 -10.34 14.16 -20.38
C ASP A 63 -8.81 14.33 -20.43
N ASP A 64 -8.18 14.53 -19.28
CA ASP A 64 -6.71 14.61 -19.12
C ASP A 64 -6.02 13.23 -19.14
N GLY A 65 -6.79 12.15 -19.32
CA GLY A 65 -6.33 10.77 -19.31
C GLY A 65 -6.12 10.16 -17.92
N CYS A 66 -6.35 10.92 -16.85
CA CYS A 66 -6.26 10.43 -15.48
C CYS A 66 -7.35 9.39 -15.21
N LEU A 67 -7.00 8.29 -14.57
CA LEU A 67 -7.97 7.27 -14.14
C LEU A 67 -8.52 7.62 -12.76
N HIS A 68 -9.84 7.79 -12.66
CA HIS A 68 -10.56 7.97 -11.41
C HIS A 68 -11.13 6.64 -10.96
N VAL A 69 -11.01 6.33 -9.66
CA VAL A 69 -11.47 5.08 -9.05
C VAL A 69 -12.19 5.41 -7.75
N GLY A 70 -13.45 5.08 -7.65
CA GLY A 70 -14.23 5.25 -6.42
C GLY A 70 -13.75 4.35 -5.29
N ALA A 71 -13.88 4.83 -4.05
CA ALA A 71 -13.39 4.12 -2.87
C ALA A 71 -14.10 2.79 -2.58
N ALA A 72 -15.36 2.64 -3.02
CA ALA A 72 -16.15 1.41 -2.86
C ALA A 72 -15.94 0.38 -3.99
N VAL A 73 -15.17 0.72 -5.04
CA VAL A 73 -14.79 -0.24 -6.09
C VAL A 73 -14.10 -1.44 -5.45
N THR A 74 -14.53 -2.66 -5.81
CA THR A 74 -13.89 -3.87 -5.28
C THR A 74 -12.51 -4.07 -5.87
N ASN A 75 -11.63 -4.72 -5.13
CA ASN A 75 -10.30 -5.05 -5.63
C ASN A 75 -10.36 -5.97 -6.88
N SER A 76 -11.39 -6.83 -6.97
CA SER A 76 -11.60 -7.68 -8.14
C SER A 76 -11.98 -6.88 -9.38
N ASP A 77 -12.95 -5.97 -9.26
CA ASP A 77 -13.41 -5.15 -10.37
C ASP A 77 -12.31 -4.24 -10.88
N LEU A 78 -11.56 -3.60 -9.95
CA LEU A 78 -10.41 -2.77 -10.31
C LEU A 78 -9.33 -3.58 -11.03
N ALA A 79 -9.02 -4.79 -10.54
CA ALA A 79 -7.96 -5.63 -11.13
C ALA A 79 -8.26 -6.08 -12.56
N VAL A 80 -9.54 -6.32 -12.89
CA VAL A 80 -9.94 -6.83 -14.21
C VAL A 80 -10.39 -5.74 -15.18
N HIS A 81 -10.52 -4.49 -14.70
CA HIS A 81 -10.99 -3.38 -15.52
C HIS A 81 -10.09 -3.20 -16.76
N PRO A 82 -10.68 -3.08 -17.99
CA PRO A 82 -9.89 -3.05 -19.23
C PRO A 82 -8.79 -2.00 -19.27
N VAL A 83 -9.09 -0.78 -18.80
CA VAL A 83 -8.12 0.34 -18.75
C VAL A 83 -7.00 0.03 -17.76
N VAL A 84 -7.32 -0.55 -16.58
CA VAL A 84 -6.30 -0.91 -15.58
C VAL A 84 -5.38 -2.01 -16.11
N ARG A 85 -5.93 -3.01 -16.77
CA ARG A 85 -5.14 -4.10 -17.36
C ARG A 85 -4.23 -3.63 -18.49
N SER A 86 -4.70 -2.70 -19.31
CA SER A 86 -3.93 -2.22 -20.47
C SER A 86 -2.96 -1.09 -20.14
N ARG A 87 -3.41 -0.06 -19.41
CA ARG A 87 -2.59 1.13 -19.12
C ARG A 87 -1.78 1.03 -17.81
N TYR A 88 -2.27 0.26 -16.83
CA TYR A 88 -1.65 0.13 -15.50
C TYR A 88 -1.45 -1.34 -15.08
N PRO A 89 -0.75 -2.17 -15.88
CA PRO A 89 -0.59 -3.59 -15.58
C PRO A 89 0.08 -3.85 -14.22
N VAL A 90 0.90 -2.93 -13.71
CA VAL A 90 1.46 -2.96 -12.36
C VAL A 90 0.37 -3.02 -11.29
N LEU A 91 -0.70 -2.23 -11.43
CA LEU A 91 -1.81 -2.18 -10.47
C LEU A 91 -2.66 -3.45 -10.53
N SER A 92 -3.05 -3.90 -11.73
CA SER A 92 -3.79 -5.14 -11.92
C SER A 92 -3.04 -6.33 -11.29
N ARG A 93 -1.74 -6.47 -11.56
CA ARG A 93 -0.90 -7.55 -11.02
C ARG A 93 -0.73 -7.46 -9.51
N ALA A 94 -0.57 -6.26 -8.95
CA ALA A 94 -0.49 -6.05 -7.51
C ALA A 94 -1.77 -6.52 -6.81
N LEU A 95 -2.93 -6.11 -7.30
CA LEU A 95 -4.23 -6.53 -6.78
C LEU A 95 -4.42 -8.04 -6.84
N LEU A 96 -4.12 -8.67 -8.00
CA LEU A 96 -4.23 -10.13 -8.19
C LEU A 96 -3.22 -10.92 -7.35
N SER A 97 -2.11 -10.32 -6.94
CA SER A 97 -1.11 -10.92 -6.05
C SER A 97 -1.53 -10.92 -4.58
N GLY A 98 -2.51 -10.09 -4.22
CA GLY A 98 -3.05 -9.95 -2.86
C GLY A 98 -4.21 -10.90 -2.57
N ALA A 99 -4.38 -11.25 -1.30
CA ALA A 99 -5.53 -11.98 -0.75
C ALA A 99 -5.90 -13.26 -1.54
N SER A 100 -7.20 -13.64 -1.49
CA SER A 100 -7.83 -14.67 -2.34
C SER A 100 -8.87 -14.00 -3.25
N GLY A 101 -9.40 -14.75 -4.24
CA GLY A 101 -10.49 -14.26 -5.09
C GLY A 101 -11.70 -13.81 -4.27
N GLN A 102 -12.12 -14.61 -3.30
CA GLN A 102 -13.25 -14.31 -2.42
C GLN A 102 -13.04 -13.02 -1.63
N LEU A 103 -11.85 -12.84 -1.05
CA LEU A 103 -11.54 -11.61 -0.31
C LEU A 103 -11.50 -10.38 -1.23
N ARG A 104 -10.93 -10.51 -2.43
CA ARG A 104 -10.89 -9.39 -3.40
C ARG A 104 -12.28 -8.96 -3.88
N ASN A 105 -13.26 -9.88 -3.92
CA ASN A 105 -14.65 -9.56 -4.28
C ASN A 105 -15.36 -8.72 -3.19
N MET A 106 -14.83 -8.71 -1.97
CA MET A 106 -15.38 -7.95 -0.84
C MET A 106 -14.53 -6.73 -0.48
N ALA A 107 -13.21 -6.86 -0.59
CA ALA A 107 -12.27 -5.80 -0.25
C ALA A 107 -12.43 -4.61 -1.21
N THR A 108 -12.66 -3.43 -0.66
CA THR A 108 -12.82 -2.18 -1.42
C THR A 108 -11.48 -1.46 -1.59
N THR A 109 -11.39 -0.60 -2.59
CA THR A 109 -10.22 0.24 -2.86
C THR A 109 -9.87 1.11 -1.65
N GLY A 110 -10.83 1.84 -1.09
CA GLY A 110 -10.63 2.64 0.12
C GLY A 110 -10.21 1.77 1.31
N GLY A 111 -10.93 0.66 1.57
CA GLY A 111 -10.59 -0.25 2.66
C GLY A 111 -9.20 -0.89 2.53
N ASN A 112 -8.72 -1.13 1.31
CA ASN A 112 -7.40 -1.67 1.06
C ASN A 112 -6.29 -0.69 1.48
N LEU A 113 -6.47 0.62 1.30
CA LEU A 113 -5.52 1.63 1.76
C LEU A 113 -5.34 1.64 3.28
N PHE A 114 -6.41 1.33 4.03
CA PHE A 114 -6.42 1.36 5.49
C PHE A 114 -6.16 0.01 6.15
N GLN A 115 -5.78 -1.02 5.38
CA GLN A 115 -5.43 -2.29 6.00
C GLN A 115 -4.21 -2.14 6.92
N ARG A 116 -4.33 -2.69 8.13
CA ARG A 116 -3.30 -2.57 9.15
C ARG A 116 -2.28 -3.71 9.06
N THR A 117 -1.13 -3.49 9.65
CA THR A 117 -0.03 -4.45 9.69
C THR A 117 -0.45 -5.86 10.11
N ARG A 118 0.29 -6.87 9.66
CA ARG A 118 0.16 -8.29 10.05
C ARG A 118 1.26 -8.74 11.00
N CYS A 119 1.87 -7.79 11.71
CA CYS A 119 2.79 -8.10 12.79
C CYS A 119 2.10 -8.99 13.84
N VAL A 120 2.72 -10.11 14.19
CA VAL A 120 2.12 -11.09 15.11
C VAL A 120 1.84 -10.48 16.48
N TYR A 121 2.68 -9.58 16.94
CA TYR A 121 2.49 -8.86 18.21
C TYR A 121 1.37 -7.83 18.17
N PHE A 122 1.13 -7.21 17.02
CA PHE A 122 -0.03 -6.34 16.81
C PHE A 122 -1.33 -7.12 16.81
N MET A 123 -1.33 -8.30 16.19
CA MET A 123 -2.53 -9.14 16.05
C MET A 123 -2.86 -9.92 17.32
N ASP A 124 -1.90 -10.16 18.19
CA ASP A 124 -2.10 -10.82 19.49
C ASP A 124 -2.33 -9.78 20.61
N ALA A 125 -3.59 -9.64 21.04
CA ALA A 125 -3.98 -8.69 22.06
C ALA A 125 -3.37 -8.97 23.45
N SER A 126 -2.80 -10.16 23.68
CA SER A 126 -2.11 -10.50 24.93
C SER A 126 -0.67 -9.96 25.01
N LYS A 127 -0.12 -9.48 23.89
CA LYS A 127 1.27 -8.99 23.80
C LYS A 127 1.32 -7.48 23.85
N PRO A 128 2.36 -6.86 24.44
CA PRO A 128 2.59 -5.42 24.33
C PRO A 128 2.73 -4.98 22.87
N CYS A 129 2.22 -3.81 22.52
CA CYS A 129 2.37 -3.26 21.18
C CYS A 129 2.12 -1.75 21.16
N ASN A 130 3.16 -0.95 20.94
CA ASN A 130 3.07 0.51 20.84
C ASN A 130 2.06 1.01 19.81
N LYS A 131 1.77 0.20 18.78
CA LYS A 131 0.78 0.51 17.74
C LYS A 131 -0.66 0.37 18.25
N ARG A 132 -0.92 -0.52 19.21
CA ARG A 132 -2.23 -0.66 19.86
C ARG A 132 -2.34 0.20 21.12
N GLU A 133 -1.31 0.17 21.95
CA GLU A 133 -1.24 0.82 23.24
C GLU A 133 0.11 1.55 23.35
N PRO A 134 0.13 2.85 23.04
CA PRO A 134 1.34 3.66 23.08
C PRO A 134 2.06 3.55 24.42
N GLY A 135 3.37 3.34 24.38
CA GLY A 135 4.23 3.19 25.57
C GLY A 135 4.31 1.77 26.13
N SER A 136 3.56 0.79 25.60
CA SER A 136 3.61 -0.60 26.07
C SER A 136 4.83 -1.40 25.59
N GLY A 137 5.56 -0.88 24.59
CA GLY A 137 6.77 -1.52 24.04
C GLY A 137 6.54 -2.22 22.71
N CYS A 138 7.64 -2.72 22.12
CA CYS A 138 7.66 -3.44 20.86
C CYS A 138 8.47 -4.73 20.98
N PRO A 139 7.88 -5.85 21.42
CA PRO A 139 8.59 -7.12 21.59
C PRO A 139 9.13 -7.70 20.27
N ALA A 140 8.64 -7.22 19.12
CA ALA A 140 9.10 -7.66 17.81
C ALA A 140 10.59 -7.38 17.56
N ILE A 141 11.16 -6.36 18.21
CA ILE A 141 12.56 -5.96 18.01
C ILE A 141 13.51 -7.09 18.42
N GLU A 142 13.27 -7.70 19.58
CA GLU A 142 14.09 -8.81 20.09
C GLU A 142 13.48 -10.20 19.78
N GLY A 143 12.22 -10.24 19.37
CA GLY A 143 11.46 -11.45 19.13
C GLY A 143 11.38 -11.87 17.67
N GLU A 144 10.15 -12.22 17.22
CA GLU A 144 9.89 -12.67 15.85
C GLU A 144 9.78 -11.46 14.91
N HIS A 145 10.79 -11.26 14.07
CA HIS A 145 10.88 -10.11 13.17
C HIS A 145 11.29 -10.47 11.74
N ARG A 146 11.35 -11.75 11.39
CA ARG A 146 11.73 -12.21 10.04
C ARG A 146 10.99 -11.48 8.92
N ASN A 147 9.70 -11.23 9.11
CA ASN A 147 8.84 -10.61 8.09
C ASN A 147 8.71 -9.08 8.24
N LEU A 148 9.40 -8.46 9.18
CA LEU A 148 9.24 -7.07 9.53
C LEU A 148 10.18 -6.13 8.75
N ALA A 149 10.12 -4.83 9.04
CA ALA A 149 10.77 -3.78 8.28
C ALA A 149 12.31 -3.83 8.35
N ILE A 150 12.93 -3.42 7.25
CA ILE A 150 14.38 -3.14 7.15
C ILE A 150 14.64 -1.68 6.76
N LEU A 151 13.61 -0.93 6.39
CA LEU A 151 13.66 0.48 6.00
C LEU A 151 12.66 1.28 6.81
N GLY A 152 13.04 2.48 7.26
CA GLY A 152 12.17 3.45 7.91
C GLY A 152 11.49 2.97 9.20
N ALA A 153 12.03 1.96 9.86
CA ALA A 153 11.61 1.52 11.19
C ALA A 153 12.07 2.51 12.28
N SER A 154 11.53 2.39 13.48
CA SER A 154 11.98 3.13 14.67
C SER A 154 12.18 2.19 15.84
N GLU A 155 12.75 2.69 16.92
CA GLU A 155 12.84 1.99 18.21
C GLU A 155 11.46 1.66 18.83
N HIS A 156 10.39 2.29 18.32
CA HIS A 156 9.02 2.07 18.80
C HIS A 156 8.23 1.08 17.97
N CYS A 157 8.60 0.85 16.68
CA CYS A 157 7.88 -0.08 15.83
C CYS A 157 8.69 -0.48 14.58
N VAL A 158 8.73 -1.78 14.32
CA VAL A 158 9.40 -2.41 13.17
C VAL A 158 8.41 -3.09 12.22
N ALA A 159 7.12 -2.79 12.31
CA ALA A 159 6.08 -3.39 11.48
C ALA A 159 6.18 -2.98 10.02
N THR A 160 5.59 -3.80 9.12
CA THR A 160 5.50 -3.51 7.68
C THR A 160 4.08 -3.18 7.26
N HIS A 161 3.96 -2.39 6.19
CA HIS A 161 2.69 -2.14 5.50
C HIS A 161 2.32 -3.35 4.63
N PRO A 162 1.05 -3.84 4.68
CA PRO A 162 0.70 -5.10 4.04
C PRO A 162 0.13 -4.97 2.61
N SER A 163 -0.24 -3.76 2.14
CA SER A 163 -0.97 -3.57 0.89
C SER A 163 -0.09 -3.65 -0.35
N ASP A 164 -0.28 -4.67 -1.17
CA ASP A 164 0.31 -4.77 -2.51
C ASP A 164 -0.20 -3.65 -3.45
N MET A 165 -1.50 -3.30 -3.35
CA MET A 165 -2.11 -2.22 -4.12
C MET A 165 -1.45 -0.88 -3.83
N ALA A 166 -1.22 -0.55 -2.56
CA ALA A 166 -0.59 0.71 -2.16
C ALA A 166 0.85 0.84 -2.70
N VAL A 167 1.58 -0.28 -2.82
CA VAL A 167 2.91 -0.29 -3.47
C VAL A 167 2.81 0.09 -4.95
N ALA A 168 1.84 -0.48 -5.68
CA ALA A 168 1.61 -0.13 -7.08
C ALA A 168 1.17 1.33 -7.24
N LEU A 169 0.24 1.80 -6.39
CA LEU A 169 -0.21 3.19 -6.41
C LEU A 169 0.92 4.18 -6.11
N THR A 170 1.88 3.81 -5.24
CA THR A 170 3.06 4.63 -4.95
C THR A 170 3.98 4.76 -6.17
N ALA A 171 4.19 3.69 -6.94
CA ALA A 171 4.96 3.77 -8.19
C ALA A 171 4.21 4.53 -9.30
N LEU A 172 2.88 4.61 -9.23
CA LEU A 172 2.03 5.32 -10.17
C LEU A 172 1.80 6.80 -9.79
N ASP A 173 2.39 7.29 -8.69
CA ASP A 173 2.17 8.64 -8.14
C ASP A 173 0.68 8.98 -7.97
N ALA A 174 -0.10 8.00 -7.52
CA ALA A 174 -1.53 8.16 -7.32
C ALA A 174 -1.84 9.21 -6.26
N VAL A 175 -3.01 9.83 -6.38
CA VAL A 175 -3.53 10.84 -5.44
C VAL A 175 -4.81 10.30 -4.83
N VAL A 176 -4.93 10.40 -3.51
CA VAL A 176 -6.11 10.00 -2.75
C VAL A 176 -7.04 11.20 -2.60
N VAL A 177 -8.32 11.01 -2.89
CA VAL A 177 -9.37 12.03 -2.69
C VAL A 177 -10.03 11.78 -1.35
N VAL A 178 -10.05 12.81 -0.52
CA VAL A 178 -10.52 12.75 0.87
C VAL A 178 -11.59 13.80 1.09
N ALA A 179 -12.71 13.42 1.67
CA ALA A 179 -13.75 14.33 2.14
C ALA A 179 -13.75 14.38 3.68
N GLY A 180 -14.02 15.56 4.24
CA GLY A 180 -14.10 15.79 5.67
C GLY A 180 -14.89 17.05 5.98
N PRO A 181 -15.02 17.46 7.25
CA PRO A 181 -15.78 18.66 7.65
C PRO A 181 -15.32 19.94 6.95
N GLY A 182 -14.04 20.02 6.57
CA GLY A 182 -13.46 21.15 5.84
C GLY A 182 -13.67 21.11 4.31
N GLY A 183 -14.45 20.14 3.80
CA GLY A 183 -14.64 19.91 2.36
C GLY A 183 -13.73 18.82 1.80
N THR A 184 -13.54 18.83 0.48
CA THR A 184 -12.73 17.83 -0.22
C THR A 184 -11.29 18.31 -0.40
N ARG A 185 -10.34 17.43 -0.12
CA ARG A 185 -8.90 17.64 -0.37
C ARG A 185 -8.26 16.46 -1.07
N THR A 186 -7.07 16.63 -1.57
CA THR A 186 -6.28 15.55 -2.17
C THR A 186 -4.99 15.33 -1.39
N VAL A 187 -4.57 14.05 -1.32
CA VAL A 187 -3.34 13.63 -0.63
C VAL A 187 -2.53 12.76 -1.57
N PRO A 188 -1.30 13.15 -1.94
CA PRO A 188 -0.40 12.26 -2.66
C PRO A 188 -0.21 10.94 -1.90
N ILE A 189 -0.24 9.80 -2.59
CA ILE A 189 -0.13 8.48 -1.94
C ILE A 189 1.15 8.34 -1.10
N GLY A 190 2.25 8.94 -1.51
CA GLY A 190 3.52 8.94 -0.78
C GLY A 190 3.46 9.67 0.57
N GLU A 191 2.47 10.58 0.73
CA GLU A 191 2.22 11.35 1.95
C GLU A 191 1.08 10.78 2.79
N LEU A 192 0.25 9.89 2.24
CA LEU A 192 -0.85 9.27 2.95
C LEU A 192 -0.38 8.54 4.22
N TYR A 193 0.67 7.76 4.08
CA TYR A 193 1.19 6.91 5.15
C TYR A 193 2.34 7.59 5.91
N ARG A 194 2.43 7.28 7.19
CA ARG A 194 3.47 7.78 8.09
C ARG A 194 4.53 6.71 8.34
N LEU A 195 5.77 7.14 8.56
CA LEU A 195 6.76 6.32 9.25
C LEU A 195 6.42 6.30 10.75
N PRO A 196 6.78 5.23 11.49
CA PRO A 196 6.33 5.06 12.87
C PRO A 196 6.86 6.17 13.79
N GLY A 197 8.12 6.60 13.64
CA GLY A 197 8.73 7.56 14.55
C GLY A 197 8.46 7.18 16.01
N ASP A 198 7.98 8.14 16.78
CA ASP A 198 7.53 8.04 18.18
C ASP A 198 6.01 7.82 18.32
N THR A 199 5.27 7.83 17.21
CA THR A 199 3.79 7.72 17.18
C THR A 199 3.30 6.58 16.27
N PRO A 200 3.72 5.32 16.51
CA PRO A 200 3.42 4.19 15.64
C PRO A 200 1.92 3.82 15.57
N GLN A 201 1.08 4.29 16.48
CA GLN A 201 -0.36 4.10 16.47
C GLN A 201 -1.05 4.84 15.30
N LYS A 202 -0.42 5.89 14.75
CA LYS A 202 -0.93 6.67 13.61
C LYS A 202 -0.33 6.14 12.32
N ASP A 203 -1.11 5.36 11.55
CA ASP A 203 -0.65 4.77 10.28
C ASP A 203 -0.70 5.76 9.12
N THR A 204 -1.68 6.69 9.13
CA THR A 204 -1.95 7.62 8.03
C THR A 204 -2.04 9.08 8.50
N ARG A 205 -2.18 10.00 7.54
CA ARG A 205 -2.46 11.42 7.75
C ARG A 205 -3.94 11.77 7.53
N ILE A 206 -4.80 10.76 7.55
CA ILE A 206 -6.26 10.95 7.47
C ILE A 206 -6.76 11.12 8.89
N GLU A 207 -7.53 12.17 9.13
CA GLU A 207 -8.12 12.44 10.44
C GLU A 207 -9.33 11.53 10.67
N HIS A 208 -9.77 11.47 11.94
CA HIS A 208 -10.83 10.52 12.33
C HIS A 208 -12.17 10.77 11.60
N ASP A 209 -12.50 12.03 11.38
CA ASP A 209 -13.72 12.51 10.73
C ASP A 209 -13.56 12.74 9.21
N GLU A 210 -12.56 12.12 8.61
CA GLU A 210 -12.34 12.13 7.16
C GLU A 210 -12.61 10.75 6.55
N ILE A 211 -13.11 10.75 5.32
CA ILE A 211 -13.37 9.57 4.51
C ILE A 211 -12.65 9.66 3.16
N VAL A 212 -12.01 8.58 2.73
CA VAL A 212 -11.52 8.45 1.35
C VAL A 212 -12.70 8.17 0.43
N THR A 213 -12.89 9.03 -0.56
CA THR A 213 -13.96 8.90 -1.57
C THR A 213 -13.47 8.32 -2.88
N GLY A 214 -12.17 8.37 -3.17
CA GLY A 214 -11.61 7.78 -4.38
C GLY A 214 -10.10 7.98 -4.53
N LEU A 215 -9.63 7.58 -5.70
CA LEU A 215 -8.25 7.74 -6.16
C LEU A 215 -8.23 8.42 -7.52
N ARG A 216 -7.14 9.14 -7.79
CA ARG A 216 -6.75 9.61 -9.13
C ARG A 216 -5.39 9.03 -9.47
N ILE A 217 -5.28 8.40 -10.63
CA ILE A 217 -4.04 7.78 -11.10
C ILE A 217 -3.64 8.49 -12.39
N PRO A 218 -2.52 9.20 -12.42
CA PRO A 218 -2.07 9.93 -13.60
C PRO A 218 -1.90 9.02 -14.82
N ALA A 219 -2.15 9.55 -16.02
CA ALA A 219 -1.81 8.85 -17.24
C ALA A 219 -0.30 8.60 -17.31
N LEU A 220 0.08 7.40 -17.72
CA LEU A 220 1.48 7.10 -18.01
C LEU A 220 1.82 7.59 -19.43
N PRO A 221 3.01 8.20 -19.63
CA PRO A 221 3.50 8.54 -20.96
C PRO A 221 3.53 7.32 -21.90
N ALA A 222 3.38 7.57 -23.19
CA ALA A 222 3.52 6.51 -24.19
C ALA A 222 4.90 5.85 -24.11
N GLY A 223 4.98 4.54 -24.35
CA GLY A 223 6.23 3.78 -24.24
C GLY A 223 6.60 3.40 -22.78
N THR A 224 5.84 3.82 -21.78
CA THR A 224 6.11 3.44 -20.41
C THR A 224 5.67 2.00 -20.14
N MET A 225 6.59 1.19 -19.66
CA MET A 225 6.33 -0.19 -19.22
C MET A 225 6.18 -0.26 -17.70
N SER A 226 5.33 -1.17 -17.21
CA SER A 226 5.18 -1.34 -15.77
C SER A 226 4.92 -2.79 -15.36
N MET A 227 5.38 -3.14 -14.15
CA MET A 227 5.14 -4.47 -13.59
C MET A 227 5.11 -4.47 -12.07
N TYR A 228 4.50 -5.52 -11.54
CA TYR A 228 4.55 -5.86 -10.11
C TYR A 228 5.09 -7.26 -9.92
N ARG A 229 6.02 -7.42 -9.00
CA ARG A 229 6.55 -8.70 -8.54
C ARG A 229 6.50 -8.81 -7.02
N LYS A 230 6.19 -10.02 -6.54
CA LYS A 230 6.07 -10.33 -5.12
C LYS A 230 6.77 -11.64 -4.78
N VAL A 231 7.64 -11.59 -3.78
CA VAL A 231 8.23 -12.79 -3.17
C VAL A 231 7.49 -13.10 -1.87
N ARG A 232 7.13 -14.36 -1.69
CA ARG A 232 6.36 -14.86 -0.55
C ARG A 232 6.68 -16.32 -0.28
N ASP A 233 6.42 -16.79 0.95
CA ASP A 233 6.76 -18.15 1.41
C ASP A 233 5.93 -19.26 0.76
N ARG A 234 4.84 -18.95 0.08
CA ARG A 234 3.98 -19.92 -0.61
C ARG A 234 3.34 -19.32 -1.88
N ALA A 235 2.82 -20.19 -2.75
CA ALA A 235 2.34 -19.79 -4.08
C ALA A 235 1.15 -18.80 -4.08
N SER A 236 0.30 -18.83 -3.04
CA SER A 236 -0.88 -17.94 -2.93
C SER A 236 -1.19 -17.61 -1.47
N TYR A 237 -2.04 -16.60 -1.27
CA TYR A 237 -2.59 -16.22 0.03
C TYR A 237 -1.51 -16.02 1.11
N ALA A 238 -0.50 -15.26 0.78
CA ALA A 238 0.57 -14.85 1.70
C ALA A 238 0.95 -13.38 1.47
N PHE A 239 1.30 -12.68 2.55
CA PHE A 239 1.87 -11.35 2.47
C PHE A 239 3.29 -11.39 1.91
N ALA A 240 3.76 -10.27 1.38
CA ALA A 240 5.08 -10.20 0.79
C ALA A 240 6.18 -10.30 1.86
N LEU A 241 7.20 -11.12 1.60
CA LEU A 241 8.53 -10.95 2.20
C LEU A 241 9.17 -9.67 1.68
N ALA A 242 9.09 -9.50 0.35
CA ALA A 242 9.41 -8.28 -0.37
C ALA A 242 8.58 -8.24 -1.66
N SER A 243 8.24 -7.03 -2.13
CA SER A 243 7.62 -6.82 -3.43
C SER A 243 8.16 -5.56 -4.08
N VAL A 244 8.02 -5.46 -5.39
CA VAL A 244 8.36 -4.29 -6.18
C VAL A 244 7.25 -3.96 -7.16
N ALA A 245 6.88 -2.69 -7.21
CA ALA A 245 6.18 -2.07 -8.30
C ALA A 245 7.20 -1.22 -9.07
N ALA A 246 7.38 -1.50 -10.34
CA ALA A 246 8.32 -0.79 -11.19
C ALA A 246 7.60 -0.21 -12.40
N VAL A 247 7.90 1.04 -12.71
CA VAL A 247 7.51 1.78 -13.90
C VAL A 247 8.80 2.25 -14.55
N LEU A 248 8.99 1.97 -15.83
CA LEU A 248 10.23 2.24 -16.55
C LEU A 248 9.91 2.71 -17.97
N ARG A 249 10.60 3.75 -18.42
CA ARG A 249 10.67 4.15 -19.83
C ARG A 249 12.14 4.26 -20.25
N VAL A 250 12.45 3.69 -21.39
CA VAL A 250 13.79 3.68 -21.96
C VAL A 250 13.70 4.25 -23.37
N GLU A 251 14.59 5.16 -23.72
CA GLU A 251 14.73 5.73 -25.06
C GLU A 251 16.21 5.66 -25.47
N ASP A 252 16.49 5.19 -26.66
CA ASP A 252 17.86 5.00 -27.16
C ASP A 252 18.77 4.20 -26.22
N GLY A 253 18.20 3.22 -25.50
CA GLY A 253 18.88 2.38 -24.53
C GLY A 253 19.20 3.07 -23.20
N GLN A 254 18.73 4.30 -22.96
CA GLN A 254 18.89 5.04 -21.73
C GLN A 254 17.56 5.15 -20.96
N VAL A 255 17.63 5.11 -19.64
CA VAL A 255 16.48 5.30 -18.76
C VAL A 255 16.05 6.76 -18.77
N THR A 256 14.85 7.05 -19.30
CA THR A 256 14.27 8.39 -19.31
C THR A 256 13.24 8.58 -18.20
N GLU A 257 12.71 7.48 -17.65
CA GLU A 257 11.81 7.49 -16.49
C GLU A 257 11.97 6.20 -15.70
N ALA A 258 12.10 6.32 -14.38
CA ALA A 258 12.06 5.20 -13.46
C ALA A 258 11.26 5.57 -12.23
N ARG A 259 10.29 4.70 -11.82
CA ARG A 259 9.57 4.78 -10.57
C ARG A 259 9.56 3.41 -9.93
N ILE A 260 10.06 3.32 -8.70
CA ILE A 260 10.29 2.06 -8.01
C ILE A 260 9.71 2.16 -6.60
N ALA A 261 8.71 1.36 -6.30
CA ALA A 261 8.16 1.28 -4.96
C ALA A 261 8.31 -0.14 -4.41
N LEU A 262 8.72 -0.24 -3.14
CA LEU A 262 8.99 -1.50 -2.45
C LEU A 262 7.89 -1.77 -1.40
N GLY A 263 7.48 -3.02 -1.29
CA GLY A 263 6.54 -3.50 -0.27
C GLY A 263 7.13 -4.60 0.60
N GLY A 264 6.56 -4.80 1.77
CA GLY A 264 7.00 -5.79 2.75
C GLY A 264 8.33 -5.45 3.44
N VAL A 265 8.85 -4.25 3.27
CA VAL A 265 10.18 -3.84 3.78
C VAL A 265 10.17 -2.60 4.67
N ALA A 266 9.05 -1.87 4.72
CA ALA A 266 8.90 -0.65 5.49
C ALA A 266 7.48 -0.51 6.07
N HIS A 267 7.32 0.43 7.00
CA HIS A 267 6.04 0.76 7.64
C HIS A 267 5.02 1.41 6.67
N LYS A 268 5.49 1.87 5.53
CA LYS A 268 4.70 2.37 4.40
C LYS A 268 5.25 1.79 3.09
N PRO A 269 4.53 1.84 1.96
CA PRO A 269 5.13 1.60 0.66
C PRO A 269 6.35 2.50 0.51
N TRP A 270 7.50 1.93 0.20
CA TRP A 270 8.78 2.65 0.17
C TRP A 270 9.12 3.06 -1.26
N ARG A 271 9.11 4.34 -1.55
CA ARG A 271 9.56 4.85 -2.84
C ARG A 271 11.09 4.95 -2.86
N ALA A 272 11.73 4.31 -3.83
CA ALA A 272 13.19 4.21 -3.93
C ALA A 272 13.79 5.42 -4.68
N TYR A 273 13.58 6.62 -4.17
CA TYR A 273 13.97 7.87 -4.83
C TYR A 273 15.46 7.97 -5.12
N THR A 274 16.34 7.41 -4.27
CA THR A 274 17.80 7.39 -4.48
C THR A 274 18.14 6.55 -5.71
N ALA A 275 17.53 5.37 -5.83
CA ALA A 275 17.72 4.49 -6.99
C ALA A 275 17.16 5.13 -8.27
N GLU A 276 15.95 5.72 -8.21
CA GLU A 276 15.34 6.40 -9.33
C GLU A 276 16.21 7.52 -9.87
N GLY A 277 16.74 8.38 -8.99
CA GLY A 277 17.63 9.48 -9.36
C GLY A 277 18.94 9.03 -9.98
N ASP A 278 19.52 7.91 -9.50
CA ASP A 278 20.76 7.33 -10.05
C ASP A 278 20.54 6.72 -11.43
N LEU A 279 19.34 6.22 -11.72
CA LEU A 279 19.04 5.56 -13.01
C LEU A 279 18.85 6.53 -14.17
N LEU A 280 18.40 7.76 -13.93
CA LEU A 280 18.05 8.71 -15.00
C LEU A 280 19.26 9.03 -15.89
N GLY A 281 19.10 8.88 -17.22
CA GLY A 281 20.12 9.12 -18.23
C GLY A 281 21.18 8.02 -18.33
N ARG A 282 21.14 6.98 -17.47
CA ARG A 282 22.07 5.84 -17.56
C ARG A 282 21.53 4.75 -18.48
N LEU A 283 22.44 3.91 -18.96
CA LEU A 283 22.07 2.76 -19.80
C LEU A 283 21.17 1.79 -19.03
N ALA A 284 20.13 1.30 -19.69
CA ALA A 284 19.18 0.33 -19.14
C ALA A 284 19.80 -1.08 -19.11
N LYS A 285 20.78 -1.29 -18.23
CA LYS A 285 21.54 -2.55 -18.09
C LYS A 285 21.41 -3.13 -16.69
N HIS A 286 21.48 -4.44 -16.59
CA HIS A 286 21.37 -5.21 -15.34
C HIS A 286 22.32 -4.70 -14.25
N GLU A 287 23.59 -4.42 -14.60
CA GLU A 287 24.60 -3.95 -13.64
C GLU A 287 24.24 -2.56 -13.09
N VAL A 288 23.74 -1.67 -13.97
CA VAL A 288 23.32 -0.31 -13.61
C VAL A 288 22.10 -0.37 -12.66
N PHE A 289 21.13 -1.23 -12.95
CA PHE A 289 19.98 -1.44 -12.07
C PHE A 289 20.40 -1.95 -10.69
N ARG A 290 21.36 -2.85 -10.65
CA ARG A 290 21.92 -3.40 -9.41
C ARG A 290 22.63 -2.33 -8.59
N GLU A 291 23.48 -1.53 -9.22
CA GLU A 291 24.18 -0.42 -8.55
C GLU A 291 23.21 0.59 -7.94
N ALA A 292 22.19 1.00 -8.71
CA ALA A 292 21.19 1.95 -8.25
C ALA A 292 20.43 1.46 -7.01
N ILE A 293 19.94 0.21 -7.03
CA ILE A 293 19.23 -0.33 -5.86
C ILE A 293 20.16 -0.57 -4.66
N ASP A 294 21.45 -0.84 -4.88
CA ASP A 294 22.43 -0.94 -3.80
C ASP A 294 22.65 0.42 -3.12
N LEU A 295 22.54 1.53 -3.84
CA LEU A 295 22.57 2.87 -3.25
C LEU A 295 21.36 3.11 -2.32
N GLU A 296 20.15 2.75 -2.78
CA GLU A 296 18.94 2.86 -1.96
C GLU A 296 19.03 2.02 -0.68
N LEU A 297 19.52 0.79 -0.80
CA LEU A 297 19.60 -0.16 0.31
C LEU A 297 20.68 0.17 1.35
N LYS A 298 21.52 1.20 1.13
CA LYS A 298 22.41 1.74 2.18
C LYS A 298 21.62 2.30 3.38
N ALA A 299 20.38 2.71 3.17
CA ALA A 299 19.48 3.17 4.23
C ALA A 299 18.83 2.02 5.02
N ALA A 300 19.10 0.76 4.69
CA ALA A 300 18.49 -0.38 5.36
C ALA A 300 19.16 -0.67 6.70
N HIS A 301 18.31 -0.87 7.73
CA HIS A 301 18.70 -1.27 9.08
C HIS A 301 17.98 -2.57 9.45
N PRO A 302 18.48 -3.73 8.98
CA PRO A 302 17.84 -5.01 9.28
C PRO A 302 18.08 -5.41 10.73
N LEU A 303 17.15 -6.19 11.28
CA LEU A 303 17.31 -6.91 12.53
C LEU A 303 17.98 -8.27 12.27
N ARG A 304 18.25 -9.03 13.34
CA ARG A 304 18.96 -10.31 13.29
C ARG A 304 18.42 -11.28 12.20
N ASP A 305 17.11 -11.46 12.12
CA ASP A 305 16.49 -12.52 11.32
C ASP A 305 15.92 -12.04 9.98
N ASN A 306 16.08 -10.75 9.62
CA ASN A 306 15.59 -10.22 8.35
C ASN A 306 16.66 -9.60 7.44
N THR A 307 17.93 -9.85 7.71
CA THR A 307 19.08 -9.43 6.88
C THR A 307 18.98 -9.96 5.44
N PHE A 308 18.36 -11.13 5.25
CA PHE A 308 18.14 -11.74 3.93
C PHE A 308 17.30 -10.86 3.00
N LYS A 309 16.52 -9.94 3.53
CA LYS A 309 15.69 -9.03 2.71
C LYS A 309 16.52 -8.08 1.87
N ILE A 310 17.74 -7.71 2.29
CA ILE A 310 18.63 -6.84 1.51
C ILE A 310 18.98 -7.49 0.15
N PRO A 311 19.63 -8.66 0.08
CA PRO A 311 19.91 -9.32 -1.20
C PRO A 311 18.62 -9.72 -1.94
N LEU A 312 17.52 -10.03 -1.23
CA LEU A 312 16.26 -10.34 -1.85
C LEU A 312 15.69 -9.15 -2.62
N VAL A 313 15.63 -7.97 -2.01
CA VAL A 313 15.14 -6.73 -2.65
C VAL A 313 16.04 -6.34 -3.81
N ARG A 314 17.36 -6.36 -3.62
CA ARG A 314 18.34 -6.11 -4.70
C ARG A 314 18.01 -6.93 -5.94
N ASN A 315 17.97 -8.25 -5.79
CA ASN A 315 17.74 -9.16 -6.90
C ASN A 315 16.35 -8.97 -7.50
N LEU A 316 15.31 -8.80 -6.66
CA LEU A 316 13.93 -8.61 -7.11
C LEU A 316 13.78 -7.36 -7.98
N VAL A 317 14.34 -6.23 -7.57
CA VAL A 317 14.28 -4.96 -8.34
C VAL A 317 15.10 -5.07 -9.62
N THR A 318 16.34 -5.57 -9.54
CA THR A 318 17.22 -5.73 -10.70
C THR A 318 16.57 -6.59 -11.79
N GLU A 319 15.99 -7.73 -11.41
CA GLU A 319 15.29 -8.61 -12.34
C GLU A 319 14.00 -8.00 -12.90
N ALA A 320 13.25 -7.25 -12.08
CA ALA A 320 12.04 -6.57 -12.53
C ALA A 320 12.35 -5.52 -13.62
N LEU A 321 13.35 -4.67 -13.38
CA LEU A 321 13.77 -3.65 -14.34
C LEU A 321 14.36 -4.29 -15.62
N THR A 322 15.20 -5.34 -15.48
CA THR A 322 15.74 -6.08 -16.62
C THR A 322 14.64 -6.72 -17.47
N GLU A 323 13.58 -7.27 -16.86
CA GLU A 323 12.45 -7.83 -17.61
C GLU A 323 11.69 -6.73 -18.37
N LEU A 324 11.47 -5.55 -17.76
CA LEU A 324 10.80 -4.44 -18.43
C LEU A 324 11.57 -3.99 -19.67
N THR A 325 12.90 -3.87 -19.60
CA THR A 325 13.75 -3.51 -20.75
C THR A 325 13.66 -4.53 -21.89
N ARG A 326 13.59 -5.84 -21.58
CA ARG A 326 13.44 -6.88 -22.61
C ARG A 326 12.09 -6.85 -23.33
N ARG A 327 11.02 -6.51 -22.61
CA ARG A 327 9.66 -6.41 -23.18
C ARG A 327 9.54 -5.22 -24.13
N GLU A 328 10.20 -4.11 -23.82
CA GLU A 328 10.26 -2.94 -24.69
C GLU A 328 10.94 -3.28 -26.03
N ALA A 329 12.07 -3.99 -26.00
CA ALA A 329 12.78 -4.40 -27.20
C ALA A 329 11.99 -5.40 -28.11
N SER A 330 10.82 -5.89 -27.62
CA SER A 330 9.98 -6.88 -28.32
C SER A 330 8.69 -6.28 -28.91
N VAL A 331 8.44 -4.99 -28.71
CA VAL A 331 7.31 -4.21 -29.23
C VAL A 331 7.79 -3.32 -30.36
#